data_89925f9bccf03864d00ae9b9a02cc0e8
#
_entry.id   89925f9bccf03864d00ae9b9a02cc0e8
#
_cell.length_a   1.000
_cell.length_b   1.000
_cell.length_c   1.000
_cell.angle_alpha   90.00
_cell.angle_beta   90.00
_cell.angle_gamma   90.00
#
_symmetry.space_group_name_H-M   'P 1'
#
loop_
_entity.id
_entity.type
_entity.pdbx_description
1 polymer ?
#
loop_
_entity_poly.entity_id
_entity_poly.type
_entity_poly.pdbx_seq_one_letter_code
_entity_poly.pdbx_strand_id
1 'polypeptide(L)'
;MNLNFLARAAAISAAALAMTSSSAFAQATAQPFTIQIDGSSTVFPLSEAVAEGFQQQTQGRVRVTVGESGTGGGFRKFCRGEIHISGASRPISVGEMASCAAAGVQYVEIPVAFDGLTVVVNPSNPIRSMTVAELRRIWEPSAQGRVTNYRQVNPAFPDLALALYGAGSASGTFDYFTEAVNGRARASRTDYTPSEDDNVTVQGVANNPGGLGYFGLAYYEENRSRLRALGIDNGNGPVEPSVANVVNGTYAPLSRPIFIYVSVATLRRPQVAQFVQYYVNNAGASATRVGYVPLPASAYATYLQRAQRRQVGTAFGGRQAIGITIEQLIARRLVMTPTSSD
;
A
#
# COMPACT_ATOMS: atom_id res chain seq x y z
N MET A 1 64.37 -19.73 -77.29
CA MET A 1 63.43 -20.77 -76.74
C MET A 1 62.68 -20.16 -75.54
N ASN A 2 61.46 -20.06 -75.74
CA ASN A 2 60.34 -19.35 -75.15
C ASN A 2 60.26 -19.24 -73.61
N LEU A 3 60.46 -18.02 -73.16
CA LEU A 3 60.01 -17.46 -71.86
C LEU A 3 58.57 -16.93 -72.03
N ASN A 4 57.52 -17.74 -71.96
CA ASN A 4 56.13 -17.26 -72.00
C ASN A 4 55.10 -18.21 -71.37
N PHE A 5 55.48 -18.92 -70.28
CA PHE A 5 54.52 -19.84 -69.71
C PHE A 5 54.29 -19.64 -68.16
N LEU A 6 54.82 -18.60 -67.52
CA LEU A 6 54.70 -18.43 -66.06
C LEU A 6 53.88 -17.18 -65.64
N ALA A 7 53.16 -16.54 -66.52
CA ALA A 7 52.46 -15.29 -66.24
C ALA A 7 50.89 -15.39 -66.23
N ARG A 8 50.31 -16.58 -66.20
CA ARG A 8 48.84 -16.75 -66.25
C ARG A 8 48.22 -17.53 -65.05
N ALA A 9 48.97 -17.83 -63.99
CA ALA A 9 48.44 -18.57 -62.84
C ALA A 9 48.26 -17.70 -61.58
N ALA A 10 48.48 -16.37 -61.62
CA ALA A 10 48.46 -15.51 -60.44
C ALA A 10 47.25 -14.52 -60.37
N ALA A 11 46.28 -14.64 -61.29
CA ALA A 11 45.18 -13.63 -61.40
C ALA A 11 43.78 -14.17 -61.00
N ILE A 12 43.64 -15.38 -60.43
CA ILE A 12 42.31 -15.94 -60.11
C ILE A 12 42.13 -16.18 -58.60
N SER A 13 43.12 -15.91 -57.74
CA SER A 13 43.00 -16.14 -56.27
C SER A 13 42.69 -14.88 -55.44
N ALA A 14 42.44 -13.73 -56.04
CA ALA A 14 42.20 -12.46 -55.34
C ALA A 14 40.74 -11.98 -55.30
N ALA A 15 39.78 -12.76 -55.82
CA ALA A 15 38.36 -12.31 -55.95
C ALA A 15 37.38 -13.08 -55.03
N ALA A 16 37.83 -13.94 -54.10
CA ALA A 16 36.95 -14.75 -53.25
C ALA A 16 37.03 -14.43 -51.76
N LEU A 17 37.66 -13.32 -51.34
CA LEU A 17 37.81 -12.95 -49.90
C LEU A 17 37.10 -11.64 -49.50
N ALA A 18 36.08 -11.24 -50.21
CA ALA A 18 35.40 -9.96 -49.95
C ALA A 18 33.87 -10.10 -50.00
N MET A 19 33.24 -10.99 -49.24
CA MET A 19 31.79 -10.95 -48.93
C MET A 19 31.44 -11.88 -47.74
N THR A 20 32.00 -11.63 -46.56
CA THR A 20 31.35 -12.02 -45.30
C THR A 20 31.51 -10.86 -44.30
N SER A 21 31.11 -9.67 -44.72
CA SER A 21 30.74 -8.63 -43.77
C SER A 21 29.41 -9.07 -43.16
N SER A 22 29.44 -9.99 -42.18
CA SER A 22 28.32 -10.27 -41.30
C SER A 22 27.98 -8.95 -40.62
N SER A 23 26.92 -8.32 -41.10
CA SER A 23 26.26 -7.24 -40.40
C SER A 23 25.78 -7.76 -39.05
N ALA A 24 26.66 -7.76 -38.08
CA ALA A 24 26.29 -7.81 -36.65
C ALA A 24 25.54 -6.49 -36.42
N PHE A 25 24.26 -6.46 -36.79
CA PHE A 25 23.33 -5.50 -36.19
C PHE A 25 23.43 -5.75 -34.72
N ALA A 26 24.26 -4.98 -34.01
CA ALA A 26 24.16 -4.81 -32.57
C ALA A 26 22.70 -4.39 -32.34
N GLN A 27 21.87 -5.37 -31.95
CA GLN A 27 20.59 -5.04 -31.32
C GLN A 27 20.98 -4.21 -30.11
N ALA A 28 20.93 -2.90 -30.27
CA ALA A 28 20.92 -1.99 -29.14
C ALA A 28 19.72 -2.44 -28.30
N THR A 29 20.00 -3.19 -27.23
CA THR A 29 18.99 -3.58 -26.26
C THR A 29 18.51 -2.28 -25.66
N ALA A 30 17.40 -1.77 -26.18
CA ALA A 30 16.77 -0.58 -25.65
C ALA A 30 16.59 -0.81 -24.14
N GLN A 31 17.13 0.09 -23.34
CA GLN A 31 16.98 0.01 -21.87
C GLN A 31 15.50 -0.17 -21.53
N PRO A 32 15.16 -1.15 -20.69
CA PRO A 32 13.76 -1.39 -20.34
C PRO A 32 13.17 -0.12 -19.71
N PHE A 33 11.95 0.23 -20.15
CA PHE A 33 11.23 1.35 -19.55
C PHE A 33 10.96 1.05 -18.08
N THR A 34 11.31 1.98 -17.18
CA THR A 34 11.10 1.80 -15.74
C THR A 34 9.91 2.63 -15.27
N ILE A 35 8.93 1.95 -14.69
CA ILE A 35 7.82 2.57 -13.96
C ILE A 35 8.29 2.77 -12.52
N GLN A 36 8.17 3.98 -11.99
CA GLN A 36 8.55 4.33 -10.62
C GLN A 36 7.31 4.52 -9.77
N ILE A 37 7.20 3.73 -8.72
CA ILE A 37 6.18 3.82 -7.68
C ILE A 37 6.90 4.16 -6.38
N ASP A 38 6.33 5.03 -5.57
CA ASP A 38 6.83 5.32 -4.22
C ASP A 38 5.67 5.78 -3.34
N GLY A 39 5.83 5.74 -2.03
CA GLY A 39 4.85 6.27 -1.08
C GLY A 39 4.65 5.41 0.16
N SER A 40 3.40 5.08 0.43
CA SER A 40 2.98 4.41 1.66
C SER A 40 3.58 3.03 1.82
N SER A 41 4.18 2.76 2.99
CA SER A 41 4.60 1.43 3.43
C SER A 41 3.43 0.43 3.48
N THR A 42 2.22 0.88 3.81
CA THR A 42 1.00 0.04 3.76
C THR A 42 0.68 -0.41 2.33
N VAL A 43 0.88 0.43 1.32
CA VAL A 43 0.59 0.08 -0.09
C VAL A 43 1.75 -0.69 -0.74
N PHE A 44 2.93 -0.60 -0.18
CA PHE A 44 4.16 -1.19 -0.69
C PHE A 44 4.02 -2.70 -0.99
N PRO A 45 3.57 -3.58 -0.05
CA PRO A 45 3.49 -5.01 -0.31
C PRO A 45 2.53 -5.36 -1.46
N LEU A 46 1.41 -4.63 -1.57
CA LEU A 46 0.46 -4.82 -2.66
C LEU A 46 1.08 -4.40 -4.00
N SER A 47 1.75 -3.25 -4.03
CA SER A 47 2.41 -2.75 -5.23
C SER A 47 3.56 -3.64 -5.68
N GLU A 48 4.35 -4.20 -4.76
CA GLU A 48 5.41 -5.18 -5.07
C GLU A 48 4.83 -6.45 -5.66
N ALA A 49 3.79 -7.02 -5.04
CA ALA A 49 3.14 -8.23 -5.53
C ALA A 49 2.58 -8.07 -6.96
N VAL A 50 2.02 -6.89 -7.27
CA VAL A 50 1.53 -6.58 -8.62
C VAL A 50 2.70 -6.32 -9.59
N ALA A 51 3.73 -5.60 -9.15
CA ALA A 51 4.91 -5.28 -9.96
C ALA A 51 5.65 -6.57 -10.39
N GLU A 52 5.84 -7.50 -9.47
CA GLU A 52 6.44 -8.80 -9.74
C GLU A 52 5.68 -9.55 -10.84
N GLY A 53 4.37 -9.71 -10.69
CA GLY A 53 3.54 -10.41 -11.68
C GLY A 53 3.55 -9.72 -13.05
N PHE A 54 3.54 -8.38 -13.10
CA PHE A 54 3.62 -7.64 -14.36
C PHE A 54 4.99 -7.79 -15.03
N GLN A 55 6.08 -7.76 -14.29
CA GLN A 55 7.42 -7.97 -14.82
C GLN A 55 7.59 -9.38 -15.39
N GLN A 56 7.03 -10.39 -14.72
CA GLN A 56 6.98 -11.77 -15.22
C GLN A 56 6.18 -11.83 -16.54
N GLN A 57 4.97 -11.26 -16.58
CA GLN A 57 4.13 -11.24 -17.79
C GLN A 57 4.81 -10.52 -18.96
N THR A 58 5.54 -9.45 -18.70
CA THR A 58 6.24 -8.67 -19.74
C THR A 58 7.64 -9.19 -20.05
N GLN A 59 8.06 -10.29 -19.41
CA GLN A 59 9.41 -10.88 -19.58
C GLN A 59 10.52 -9.85 -19.35
N GLY A 60 10.35 -8.95 -18.37
CA GLY A 60 11.31 -7.92 -18.01
C GLY A 60 11.45 -6.75 -19.01
N ARG A 61 10.62 -6.68 -20.05
CA ARG A 61 10.63 -5.57 -21.02
C ARG A 61 10.22 -4.22 -20.39
N VAL A 62 9.43 -4.28 -19.33
CA VAL A 62 9.07 -3.14 -18.49
C VAL A 62 9.51 -3.44 -17.07
N ARG A 63 10.32 -2.59 -16.49
CA ARG A 63 10.70 -2.66 -15.08
C ARG A 63 9.74 -1.84 -14.23
N VAL A 64 9.49 -2.28 -13.02
CA VAL A 64 8.73 -1.53 -12.02
C VAL A 64 9.58 -1.47 -10.76
N THR A 65 9.82 -0.28 -10.26
CA THR A 65 10.46 -0.08 -8.95
C THR A 65 9.43 0.43 -7.96
N VAL A 66 9.44 -0.12 -6.76
CA VAL A 66 8.55 0.29 -5.68
C VAL A 66 9.41 0.79 -4.53
N GLY A 67 9.20 2.03 -4.10
CA GLY A 67 9.89 2.66 -2.98
C GLY A 67 8.93 2.92 -1.83
N GLU A 68 9.51 3.19 -0.66
CA GLU A 68 8.80 3.36 0.59
C GLU A 68 9.29 4.63 1.31
N SER A 69 8.63 5.75 1.06
CA SER A 69 8.96 7.04 1.71
C SER A 69 7.80 7.61 2.55
N GLY A 70 6.80 6.77 2.83
CA GLY A 70 5.54 7.16 3.47
C GLY A 70 4.61 7.92 2.52
N THR A 71 3.30 7.95 2.84
CA THR A 71 2.28 8.62 1.99
C THR A 71 2.65 10.05 1.64
N GLY A 72 3.05 10.87 2.63
CA GLY A 72 3.45 12.26 2.39
C GLY A 72 4.76 12.39 1.60
N GLY A 73 5.70 11.45 1.77
CA GLY A 73 6.93 11.36 0.97
C GLY A 73 6.63 11.08 -0.49
N GLY A 74 5.77 10.09 -0.75
CA GLY A 74 5.29 9.75 -2.07
C GLY A 74 4.63 10.92 -2.77
N PHE A 75 3.67 11.62 -2.11
CA PHE A 75 3.03 12.78 -2.71
C PHE A 75 4.00 13.93 -3.01
N ARG A 76 5.00 14.16 -2.17
CA ARG A 76 6.03 15.18 -2.47
C ARG A 76 6.78 14.85 -3.77
N LYS A 77 7.23 13.61 -3.96
CA LYS A 77 7.89 13.15 -5.19
C LYS A 77 6.92 13.20 -6.39
N PHE A 78 5.69 12.74 -6.16
CA PHE A 78 4.65 12.67 -7.18
C PHE A 78 4.27 14.05 -7.73
N CYS A 79 4.02 15.03 -6.85
CA CYS A 79 3.68 16.39 -7.26
C CYS A 79 4.86 17.15 -7.88
N ARG A 80 6.12 16.67 -7.72
CA ARG A 80 7.28 17.17 -8.47
C ARG A 80 7.51 16.43 -9.80
N GLY A 81 6.69 15.42 -10.12
CA GLY A 81 6.81 14.63 -11.34
C GLY A 81 7.99 13.64 -11.33
N GLU A 82 8.55 13.34 -10.18
CA GLU A 82 9.70 12.41 -10.03
C GLU A 82 9.30 10.95 -10.14
N ILE A 83 8.03 10.62 -9.85
CA ILE A 83 7.49 9.27 -9.91
C ILE A 83 6.20 9.22 -10.74
N HIS A 84 5.86 8.05 -11.26
CA HIS A 84 4.70 7.84 -12.12
C HIS A 84 3.42 7.57 -11.29
N ILE A 85 3.58 6.89 -10.16
CA ILE A 85 2.50 6.43 -9.30
C ILE A 85 2.90 6.67 -7.84
N SER A 86 1.98 7.21 -7.03
CA SER A 86 2.15 7.31 -5.58
C SER A 86 1.21 6.35 -4.86
N GLY A 87 1.76 5.47 -4.01
CA GLY A 87 0.99 4.69 -3.05
C GLY A 87 0.56 5.55 -1.86
N ALA A 88 -0.70 5.46 -1.44
CA ALA A 88 -1.22 6.26 -0.35
C ALA A 88 -2.17 5.47 0.55
N SER A 89 -1.96 5.55 1.86
CA SER A 89 -2.80 4.92 2.88
C SER A 89 -3.86 5.86 3.45
N ARG A 90 -4.02 7.02 2.86
CA ARG A 90 -5.08 8.01 3.06
C ARG A 90 -5.33 8.78 1.76
N PRO A 91 -6.47 9.46 1.62
CA PRO A 91 -6.66 10.39 0.51
C PRO A 91 -5.60 11.49 0.49
N ILE A 92 -5.40 12.05 -0.70
CA ILE A 92 -4.56 13.24 -0.89
C ILE A 92 -5.10 14.39 -0.02
N SER A 93 -4.23 15.06 0.71
CA SER A 93 -4.59 16.20 1.58
C SER A 93 -4.71 17.51 0.80
N VAL A 94 -5.36 18.51 1.41
CA VAL A 94 -5.49 19.87 0.83
C VAL A 94 -4.14 20.46 0.42
N GLY A 95 -3.11 20.31 1.27
CA GLY A 95 -1.77 20.84 0.97
C GLY A 95 -1.08 20.12 -0.18
N GLU A 96 -1.28 18.81 -0.30
CA GLU A 96 -0.76 18.01 -1.41
C GLU A 96 -1.50 18.31 -2.71
N MET A 97 -2.84 18.50 -2.66
CA MET A 97 -3.62 18.94 -3.83
C MET A 97 -3.10 20.31 -4.34
N ALA A 98 -2.85 21.25 -3.44
CA ALA A 98 -2.28 22.56 -3.79
C ALA A 98 -0.88 22.44 -4.41
N SER A 99 -0.03 21.56 -3.85
CA SER A 99 1.32 21.34 -4.37
C SER A 99 1.30 20.72 -5.77
N CYS A 100 0.44 19.71 -6.02
CA CYS A 100 0.27 19.13 -7.34
C CYS A 100 -0.30 20.13 -8.35
N ALA A 101 -1.28 20.95 -7.95
CA ALA A 101 -1.87 21.97 -8.81
C ALA A 101 -0.85 23.03 -9.19
N ALA A 102 -0.02 23.53 -8.25
CA ALA A 102 1.05 24.49 -8.52
C ALA A 102 2.10 23.96 -9.52
N ALA A 103 2.35 22.65 -9.51
CA ALA A 103 3.25 21.98 -10.43
C ALA A 103 2.58 21.51 -11.74
N GLY A 104 1.27 21.75 -11.92
CA GLY A 104 0.52 21.31 -13.10
C GLY A 104 0.30 19.78 -13.16
N VAL A 105 0.47 19.06 -12.06
CA VAL A 105 0.30 17.61 -12.00
C VAL A 105 -1.17 17.26 -11.79
N GLN A 106 -1.77 16.67 -12.81
CA GLN A 106 -3.10 16.07 -12.75
C GLN A 106 -2.97 14.58 -12.44
N TYR A 107 -3.92 14.02 -11.69
CA TYR A 107 -3.88 12.64 -11.25
C TYR A 107 -5.25 11.96 -11.29
N VAL A 108 -5.22 10.64 -11.39
CA VAL A 108 -6.35 9.74 -11.18
C VAL A 108 -6.16 9.05 -9.84
N GLU A 109 -7.15 9.14 -8.96
CA GLU A 109 -7.22 8.41 -7.69
C GLU A 109 -7.85 7.04 -7.93
N ILE A 110 -7.19 5.98 -7.47
CA ILE A 110 -7.66 4.60 -7.60
C ILE A 110 -7.53 3.91 -6.24
N PRO A 111 -8.61 3.64 -5.51
CA PRO A 111 -8.58 2.74 -4.37
C PRO A 111 -8.28 1.32 -4.85
N VAL A 112 -7.42 0.61 -4.13
CA VAL A 112 -6.91 -0.71 -4.56
C VAL A 112 -7.24 -1.83 -3.59
N ALA A 113 -7.45 -1.51 -2.30
CA ALA A 113 -7.87 -2.46 -1.27
C ALA A 113 -8.36 -1.70 -0.04
N PHE A 114 -8.85 -2.44 0.96
CA PHE A 114 -8.96 -1.95 2.33
C PHE A 114 -7.85 -2.55 3.19
N ASP A 115 -7.26 -1.72 4.03
CA ASP A 115 -6.45 -2.15 5.16
C ASP A 115 -7.34 -2.20 6.40
N GLY A 116 -7.34 -3.32 7.12
CA GLY A 116 -8.07 -3.52 8.37
C GLY A 116 -7.11 -3.98 9.46
N LEU A 117 -7.09 -3.29 10.61
CA LEU A 117 -6.28 -3.67 11.76
C LEU A 117 -7.13 -4.32 12.83
N THR A 118 -6.64 -5.40 13.39
CA THR A 118 -7.28 -6.10 14.52
C THR A 118 -6.48 -5.86 15.78
N VAL A 119 -7.15 -5.41 16.83
CA VAL A 119 -6.61 -5.39 18.19
C VAL A 119 -6.98 -6.69 18.89
N VAL A 120 -6.00 -7.38 19.42
CA VAL A 120 -6.17 -8.70 20.01
C VAL A 120 -5.67 -8.76 21.45
N VAL A 121 -6.31 -9.62 22.23
CA VAL A 121 -5.88 -10.00 23.58
C VAL A 121 -5.75 -11.51 23.70
N ASN A 122 -5.09 -11.94 24.79
CA ASN A 122 -5.08 -13.36 25.16
C ASN A 122 -6.52 -13.88 25.36
N PRO A 123 -6.86 -15.11 24.96
CA PRO A 123 -8.20 -15.66 25.14
C PRO A 123 -8.69 -15.70 26.61
N SER A 124 -7.78 -15.81 27.59
CA SER A 124 -8.11 -15.76 29.01
C SER A 124 -8.44 -14.35 29.52
N ASN A 125 -8.07 -13.30 28.80
CA ASN A 125 -8.40 -11.92 29.17
C ASN A 125 -9.92 -11.70 29.03
N PRO A 126 -10.64 -11.21 30.06
CA PRO A 126 -12.09 -11.05 30.02
C PRO A 126 -12.58 -9.88 29.18
N ILE A 127 -11.69 -8.97 28.78
CA ILE A 127 -12.05 -7.78 27.97
C ILE A 127 -12.57 -8.21 26.60
N ARG A 128 -13.69 -7.61 26.17
CA ARG A 128 -14.36 -7.91 24.89
C ARG A 128 -14.28 -6.75 23.90
N SER A 129 -14.20 -5.55 24.42
CA SER A 129 -14.14 -4.34 23.59
C SER A 129 -13.32 -3.26 24.27
N MET A 130 -12.84 -2.33 23.47
CA MET A 130 -12.19 -1.09 23.90
C MET A 130 -12.66 0.08 23.05
N THR A 131 -12.79 1.23 23.67
CA THR A 131 -12.95 2.48 22.94
C THR A 131 -11.63 2.92 22.32
N VAL A 132 -11.70 3.71 21.25
CA VAL A 132 -10.50 4.34 20.67
C VAL A 132 -9.75 5.19 21.70
N ALA A 133 -10.48 5.83 22.63
CA ALA A 133 -9.88 6.62 23.70
C ALA A 133 -9.09 5.74 24.70
N GLU A 134 -9.58 4.55 25.03
CA GLU A 134 -8.86 3.59 25.89
C GLU A 134 -7.62 3.04 25.18
N LEU A 135 -7.71 2.69 23.89
CA LEU A 135 -6.54 2.32 23.09
C LEU A 135 -5.49 3.43 23.07
N ARG A 136 -5.92 4.69 22.89
CA ARG A 136 -5.02 5.84 22.92
C ARG A 136 -4.32 5.98 24.26
N ARG A 137 -5.05 5.82 25.38
CA ARG A 137 -4.45 5.83 26.73
C ARG A 137 -3.35 4.77 26.92
N ILE A 138 -3.47 3.63 26.23
CA ILE A 138 -2.45 2.57 26.26
C ILE A 138 -1.26 2.92 25.37
N TRP A 139 -1.50 3.44 24.14
CA TRP A 139 -0.49 3.49 23.09
C TRP A 139 0.13 4.87 22.85
N GLU A 140 -0.41 5.95 23.43
CA GLU A 140 0.18 7.27 23.25
C GLU A 140 1.59 7.39 23.89
N PRO A 141 2.46 8.30 23.41
CA PRO A 141 3.81 8.47 23.93
C PRO A 141 3.85 8.74 25.44
N SER A 142 2.87 9.47 25.98
CA SER A 142 2.77 9.81 27.41
C SER A 142 2.47 8.62 28.30
N ALA A 143 2.01 7.49 27.76
CA ALA A 143 1.73 6.25 28.48
C ALA A 143 3.01 5.49 28.87
N GLN A 144 4.14 5.79 28.23
CA GLN A 144 5.40 5.08 28.43
C GLN A 144 5.86 5.10 29.90
N GLY A 145 6.09 3.91 30.46
CA GLY A 145 6.47 3.71 31.85
C GLY A 145 5.40 4.09 32.90
N ARG A 146 4.22 4.57 32.47
CA ARG A 146 3.15 5.03 33.36
C ARG A 146 1.93 4.13 33.35
N VAL A 147 1.48 3.72 32.16
CA VAL A 147 0.33 2.83 31.99
C VAL A 147 0.87 1.41 31.80
N THR A 148 0.85 0.64 32.88
CA THR A 148 1.41 -0.72 32.96
C THR A 148 0.37 -1.76 33.36
N ASN A 149 -0.88 -1.33 33.62
CA ASN A 149 -1.96 -2.21 34.07
C ASN A 149 -3.29 -1.78 33.43
N TYR A 150 -4.13 -2.74 33.09
CA TYR A 150 -5.43 -2.49 32.46
C TYR A 150 -6.35 -1.60 33.29
N ARG A 151 -6.33 -1.71 34.65
CA ARG A 151 -7.14 -0.86 35.54
C ARG A 151 -6.78 0.63 35.45
N GLN A 152 -5.54 0.97 35.07
CA GLN A 152 -5.16 2.37 34.87
C GLN A 152 -5.82 2.98 33.62
N VAL A 153 -6.23 2.12 32.68
CA VAL A 153 -6.96 2.53 31.48
C VAL A 153 -8.43 2.72 31.78
N ASN A 154 -9.05 1.72 32.41
CA ASN A 154 -10.44 1.72 32.82
C ASN A 154 -10.56 0.93 34.11
N PRO A 155 -11.12 1.50 35.23
CA PRO A 155 -11.30 0.82 36.50
C PRO A 155 -12.14 -0.46 36.41
N ALA A 156 -12.99 -0.62 35.39
CA ALA A 156 -13.78 -1.82 35.15
C ALA A 156 -12.97 -2.96 34.52
N PHE A 157 -11.78 -2.69 34.01
CA PHE A 157 -10.91 -3.72 33.46
C PHE A 157 -10.23 -4.55 34.54
N PRO A 158 -9.75 -5.77 34.21
CA PRO A 158 -9.12 -6.63 35.20
C PRO A 158 -7.85 -6.02 35.78
N ASP A 159 -7.51 -6.39 36.99
CA ASP A 159 -6.21 -6.08 37.60
C ASP A 159 -5.15 -7.00 37.00
N LEU A 160 -4.66 -6.61 35.84
CA LEU A 160 -3.76 -7.42 35.02
C LEU A 160 -2.69 -6.53 34.41
N ALA A 161 -1.42 -6.93 34.54
CA ALA A 161 -0.32 -6.21 33.94
C ALA A 161 -0.43 -6.22 32.41
N LEU A 162 -0.20 -5.05 31.77
CA LEU A 162 -0.14 -4.91 30.33
C LEU A 162 1.18 -5.50 29.77
N ALA A 163 1.06 -6.41 28.81
CA ALA A 163 2.16 -6.88 27.97
C ALA A 163 1.85 -6.52 26.53
N LEU A 164 2.55 -5.54 26.00
CA LEU A 164 2.23 -4.92 24.73
C LEU A 164 3.09 -5.46 23.58
N TYR A 165 2.43 -5.80 22.48
CA TYR A 165 3.03 -6.32 21.26
C TYR A 165 2.47 -5.57 20.06
N GLY A 166 3.28 -5.30 19.05
CA GLY A 166 2.77 -4.58 17.87
C GLY A 166 3.79 -4.46 16.77
N ALA A 167 3.36 -3.85 15.67
CA ALA A 167 4.20 -3.66 14.51
C ALA A 167 5.42 -2.79 14.83
N GLY A 168 6.54 -3.11 14.20
CA GLY A 168 7.77 -2.33 14.27
C GLY A 168 7.68 -1.01 13.50
N SER A 169 8.65 -0.15 13.72
CA SER A 169 8.64 1.22 13.16
C SER A 169 8.84 1.30 11.64
N ALA A 170 9.24 0.20 10.99
CA ALA A 170 9.32 0.11 9.53
C ALA A 170 7.99 -0.35 8.90
N SER A 171 7.04 -0.82 9.70
CA SER A 171 5.75 -1.34 9.23
C SER A 171 4.73 -0.24 8.91
N GLY A 172 4.04 -0.36 7.78
CA GLY A 172 2.88 0.47 7.46
C GLY A 172 1.71 0.29 8.43
N THR A 173 1.61 -0.87 9.07
CA THR A 173 0.68 -1.17 10.16
C THR A 173 0.92 -0.26 11.36
N PHE A 174 2.19 -0.03 11.72
CA PHE A 174 2.56 0.90 12.79
C PHE A 174 2.16 2.34 12.46
N ASP A 175 2.47 2.81 11.27
CA ASP A 175 2.12 4.18 10.84
C ASP A 175 0.60 4.37 10.89
N TYR A 176 -0.16 3.39 10.39
CA TYR A 176 -1.62 3.46 10.39
C TYR A 176 -2.23 3.39 11.79
N PHE A 177 -1.83 2.40 12.59
CA PHE A 177 -2.37 2.26 13.95
C PHE A 177 -2.15 3.52 14.77
N THR A 178 -0.94 4.06 14.75
CA THR A 178 -0.60 5.26 15.51
C THR A 178 -1.35 6.50 14.99
N GLU A 179 -1.59 6.63 13.69
CA GLU A 179 -2.42 7.69 13.14
C GLU A 179 -3.88 7.56 13.56
N ALA A 180 -4.45 6.35 13.43
CA ALA A 180 -5.86 6.10 13.74
C ALA A 180 -6.20 6.24 15.23
N VAL A 181 -5.29 5.78 16.10
CA VAL A 181 -5.49 5.75 17.55
C VAL A 181 -4.97 7.01 18.23
N ASN A 182 -3.75 7.45 17.90
CA ASN A 182 -3.07 8.54 18.58
C ASN A 182 -3.20 9.89 17.83
N GLY A 183 -3.83 9.88 16.66
CA GLY A 183 -4.08 11.09 15.85
C GLY A 183 -2.88 11.56 15.03
N ARG A 184 -1.73 10.87 15.09
CA ARG A 184 -0.52 11.18 14.33
C ARG A 184 0.29 9.92 14.07
N ALA A 185 0.62 9.69 12.81
CA ALA A 185 1.49 8.60 12.41
C ALA A 185 2.83 8.63 13.18
N ARG A 186 3.29 7.47 13.60
CA ARG A 186 4.53 7.23 14.35
C ARG A 186 4.56 7.78 15.78
N ALA A 187 3.48 8.39 16.27
CA ALA A 187 3.38 8.83 17.66
C ALA A 187 2.94 7.66 18.54
N SER A 188 3.88 6.99 19.20
CA SER A 188 3.64 5.85 20.08
C SER A 188 4.63 5.81 21.24
N ARG A 189 4.26 5.10 22.31
CA ARG A 189 5.23 4.61 23.32
C ARG A 189 6.21 3.65 22.66
N THR A 190 7.38 3.45 23.24
CA THR A 190 8.44 2.57 22.71
C THR A 190 8.76 1.38 23.62
N ASP A 191 8.13 1.29 24.80
CA ASP A 191 8.30 0.23 25.79
C ASP A 191 7.32 -0.95 25.57
N TYR A 192 7.13 -1.34 24.33
CA TYR A 192 6.41 -2.55 23.93
C TYR A 192 7.35 -3.47 23.15
N THR A 193 6.93 -4.70 22.84
CA THR A 193 7.68 -5.62 21.98
C THR A 193 7.33 -5.35 20.52
N PRO A 194 8.19 -4.64 19.75
CA PRO A 194 7.97 -4.39 18.34
C PRO A 194 8.40 -5.60 17.50
N SER A 195 7.71 -5.87 16.40
CA SER A 195 8.12 -6.85 15.39
C SER A 195 7.58 -6.47 14.02
N GLU A 196 8.40 -6.70 12.98
CA GLU A 196 7.95 -6.65 11.58
C GLU A 196 7.30 -7.99 11.15
N ASP A 197 7.47 -9.05 11.94
CA ASP A 197 6.81 -10.34 11.77
C ASP A 197 5.59 -10.43 12.71
N ASP A 198 4.40 -10.42 12.14
CA ASP A 198 3.13 -10.50 12.88
C ASP A 198 3.00 -11.82 13.67
N ASN A 199 3.68 -12.91 13.27
CA ASN A 199 3.69 -14.15 14.03
C ASN A 199 4.33 -13.99 15.42
N VAL A 200 5.29 -13.10 15.58
CA VAL A 200 5.88 -12.77 16.88
C VAL A 200 4.83 -12.12 17.78
N THR A 201 4.04 -11.19 17.23
CA THR A 201 2.92 -10.55 17.96
C THR A 201 1.85 -11.58 18.33
N VAL A 202 1.47 -12.47 17.40
CA VAL A 202 0.52 -13.57 17.66
C VAL A 202 1.00 -14.44 18.82
N GLN A 203 2.25 -14.89 18.82
CA GLN A 203 2.81 -15.74 19.87
C GLN A 203 2.92 -15.01 21.20
N GLY A 204 3.37 -13.75 21.18
CA GLY A 204 3.47 -12.92 22.38
C GLY A 204 2.14 -12.78 23.10
N VAL A 205 1.09 -12.41 22.37
CA VAL A 205 -0.26 -12.25 22.95
C VAL A 205 -0.84 -13.60 23.38
N ALA A 206 -0.71 -14.65 22.56
CA ALA A 206 -1.26 -15.96 22.88
C ALA A 206 -0.67 -16.60 24.15
N ASN A 207 0.59 -16.33 24.46
CA ASN A 207 1.31 -16.91 25.58
C ASN A 207 1.33 -16.04 26.84
N ASN A 208 0.77 -14.83 26.79
CA ASN A 208 0.75 -13.92 27.92
C ASN A 208 -0.69 -13.51 28.28
N PRO A 209 -1.21 -13.86 29.49
CA PRO A 209 -2.56 -13.47 29.92
C PRO A 209 -2.83 -11.96 29.84
N GLY A 210 -1.82 -11.13 30.10
CA GLY A 210 -1.90 -9.67 29.97
C GLY A 210 -1.57 -9.15 28.55
N GLY A 211 -1.42 -10.04 27.59
CA GLY A 211 -1.07 -9.69 26.20
C GLY A 211 -2.14 -8.85 25.52
N LEU A 212 -1.72 -7.75 24.94
CA LEU A 212 -2.48 -6.91 24.00
C LEU A 212 -1.59 -6.62 22.81
N GLY A 213 -2.11 -6.81 21.61
CA GLY A 213 -1.38 -6.55 20.37
C GLY A 213 -2.28 -6.08 19.27
N TYR A 214 -1.65 -5.65 18.14
CA TYR A 214 -2.37 -5.30 16.92
C TYR A 214 -1.57 -5.71 15.68
N PHE A 215 -2.29 -6.11 14.64
CA PHE A 215 -1.78 -6.51 13.33
C PHE A 215 -2.92 -6.58 12.29
N GLY A 216 -2.62 -6.95 11.06
CA GLY A 216 -3.59 -7.04 9.98
C GLY A 216 -4.68 -8.10 10.21
N LEU A 217 -5.89 -7.83 9.73
CA LEU A 217 -7.06 -8.70 9.91
C LEU A 217 -6.82 -10.13 9.42
N ALA A 218 -6.05 -10.32 8.34
CA ALA A 218 -5.76 -11.65 7.80
C ALA A 218 -5.04 -12.55 8.81
N TYR A 219 -4.06 -12.02 9.54
CA TYR A 219 -3.36 -12.78 10.57
C TYR A 219 -4.28 -13.18 11.73
N TYR A 220 -5.22 -12.30 12.07
CA TYR A 220 -6.25 -12.67 13.07
C TYR A 220 -7.13 -13.82 12.55
N GLU A 221 -7.59 -13.75 11.31
CA GLU A 221 -8.42 -14.80 10.70
C GLU A 221 -7.75 -16.18 10.77
N GLU A 222 -6.45 -16.24 10.49
CA GLU A 222 -5.65 -17.46 10.58
C GLU A 222 -5.40 -17.95 12.02
N ASN A 223 -5.48 -17.06 13.00
CA ASN A 223 -5.14 -17.33 14.40
C ASN A 223 -6.32 -17.19 15.40
N ARG A 224 -7.58 -17.20 14.93
CA ARG A 224 -8.79 -17.02 15.74
C ARG A 224 -8.90 -17.97 16.94
N SER A 225 -8.36 -19.19 16.83
CA SER A 225 -8.39 -20.18 17.90
C SER A 225 -7.43 -19.87 19.06
N ARG A 226 -6.43 -19.03 18.81
CA ARG A 226 -5.34 -18.70 19.75
C ARG A 226 -5.48 -17.31 20.36
N LEU A 227 -6.32 -16.46 19.78
CA LEU A 227 -6.44 -15.04 20.11
C LEU A 227 -7.91 -14.65 20.22
N ARG A 228 -8.17 -13.58 20.96
CA ARG A 228 -9.45 -12.91 20.96
C ARG A 228 -9.31 -11.51 20.37
N ALA A 229 -10.08 -11.22 19.34
CA ALA A 229 -10.20 -9.86 18.86
C ALA A 229 -11.08 -9.03 19.80
N LEU A 230 -10.78 -7.75 19.90
CA LEU A 230 -11.61 -6.76 20.59
C LEU A 230 -12.53 -6.05 19.61
N GLY A 231 -13.79 -5.89 20.00
CA GLY A 231 -14.68 -4.94 19.36
C GLY A 231 -14.16 -3.51 19.60
N ILE A 232 -14.11 -2.70 18.56
CA ILE A 232 -13.64 -1.30 18.66
C ILE A 232 -14.83 -0.37 18.70
N ASP A 233 -14.89 0.45 19.74
CA ASP A 233 -15.95 1.45 19.91
C ASP A 233 -15.42 2.84 19.56
N ASN A 234 -15.97 3.40 18.48
CA ASN A 234 -15.70 4.75 18.01
C ASN A 234 -16.83 5.74 18.40
N GLY A 235 -17.55 5.46 19.49
CA GLY A 235 -18.66 6.28 19.98
C GLY A 235 -20.05 5.81 19.53
N ASN A 236 -20.14 4.76 18.71
CA ASN A 236 -21.41 4.19 18.24
C ASN A 236 -21.64 2.74 18.71
N GLY A 237 -20.90 2.32 19.74
CA GLY A 237 -20.87 0.96 20.22
C GLY A 237 -19.76 0.12 19.58
N PRO A 238 -19.39 -1.01 20.23
CA PRO A 238 -18.28 -1.84 19.76
C PRO A 238 -18.62 -2.58 18.48
N VAL A 239 -17.70 -2.52 17.52
CA VAL A 239 -17.79 -3.22 16.22
C VAL A 239 -16.65 -4.25 16.15
N GLU A 240 -17.00 -5.51 15.86
CA GLU A 240 -16.03 -6.61 15.70
C GLU A 240 -15.26 -6.46 14.38
N PRO A 241 -13.95 -6.80 14.35
CA PRO A 241 -13.18 -6.85 13.11
C PRO A 241 -13.70 -8.01 12.26
N SER A 242 -14.12 -7.70 11.05
CA SER A 242 -14.52 -8.66 10.02
C SER A 242 -14.39 -8.05 8.64
N VAL A 243 -14.21 -8.89 7.62
CA VAL A 243 -14.20 -8.44 6.23
C VAL A 243 -15.46 -7.62 5.89
N ALA A 244 -16.65 -8.06 6.34
CA ALA A 244 -17.90 -7.34 6.11
C ALA A 244 -17.89 -5.94 6.74
N ASN A 245 -17.45 -5.81 8.01
CA ASN A 245 -17.41 -4.55 8.73
C ASN A 245 -16.32 -3.60 8.21
N VAL A 246 -15.24 -4.13 7.64
CA VAL A 246 -14.22 -3.35 6.94
C VAL A 246 -14.78 -2.78 5.63
N VAL A 247 -15.41 -3.62 4.80
CA VAL A 247 -15.95 -3.22 3.49
C VAL A 247 -17.10 -2.22 3.62
N ASN A 248 -17.99 -2.40 4.60
CA ASN A 248 -19.11 -1.49 4.83
C ASN A 248 -18.74 -0.23 5.63
N GLY A 249 -17.47 -0.08 6.04
CA GLY A 249 -16.97 1.11 6.74
C GLY A 249 -17.38 1.23 8.21
N THR A 250 -18.06 0.24 8.79
CA THR A 250 -18.49 0.30 10.20
C THR A 250 -17.35 0.05 11.18
N TYR A 251 -16.30 -0.70 10.76
CA TYR A 251 -15.11 -0.94 11.58
C TYR A 251 -14.14 0.24 11.52
N ALA A 252 -14.58 1.40 11.99
CA ALA A 252 -13.78 2.63 12.02
C ALA A 252 -13.27 2.91 13.45
N PRO A 253 -12.08 3.51 13.60
CA PRO A 253 -11.18 4.02 12.58
C PRO A 253 -10.12 2.99 12.12
N LEU A 254 -10.21 1.72 12.52
CA LEU A 254 -9.21 0.68 12.23
C LEU A 254 -9.41 0.00 10.87
N SER A 255 -10.22 0.57 9.99
CA SER A 255 -10.31 0.20 8.59
C SER A 255 -10.31 1.44 7.70
N ARG A 256 -9.60 1.35 6.57
CA ARG A 256 -9.52 2.44 5.59
C ARG A 256 -9.24 1.91 4.18
N PRO A 257 -9.75 2.58 3.14
CA PRO A 257 -9.28 2.31 1.79
C PRO A 257 -7.83 2.78 1.61
N ILE A 258 -7.08 2.01 0.84
CA ILE A 258 -5.73 2.36 0.39
C ILE A 258 -5.74 2.58 -1.12
N PHE A 259 -4.83 3.44 -1.61
CA PHE A 259 -4.91 4.03 -2.94
C PHE A 259 -3.60 3.95 -3.69
N ILE A 260 -3.70 4.01 -5.01
CA ILE A 260 -2.66 4.51 -5.89
C ILE A 260 -3.14 5.80 -6.57
N TYR A 261 -2.24 6.77 -6.70
CA TYR A 261 -2.45 8.00 -7.48
C TYR A 261 -1.57 7.93 -8.72
N VAL A 262 -2.18 8.03 -9.88
CA VAL A 262 -1.47 7.88 -11.16
C VAL A 262 -1.44 9.21 -11.89
N SER A 263 -0.26 9.66 -12.30
CA SER A 263 -0.12 10.90 -13.07
C SER A 263 -0.74 10.77 -14.47
N VAL A 264 -1.63 11.68 -14.80
CA VAL A 264 -2.30 11.71 -16.12
C VAL A 264 -1.29 11.86 -17.27
N ALA A 265 -0.24 12.64 -17.04
CA ALA A 265 0.83 12.79 -18.04
C ALA A 265 1.53 11.46 -18.32
N THR A 266 1.75 10.65 -17.28
CA THR A 266 2.41 9.34 -17.44
C THR A 266 1.46 8.25 -17.98
N LEU A 267 0.15 8.34 -17.71
CA LEU A 267 -0.86 7.45 -18.30
C LEU A 267 -0.95 7.54 -19.85
N ARG A 268 -0.37 8.56 -20.45
CA ARG A 268 -0.23 8.65 -21.92
C ARG A 268 0.83 7.70 -22.47
N ARG A 269 1.73 7.18 -21.63
CA ARG A 269 2.75 6.20 -22.01
C ARG A 269 2.13 4.81 -21.99
N PRO A 270 2.22 4.06 -23.10
CA PRO A 270 1.58 2.73 -23.19
C PRO A 270 1.99 1.78 -22.07
N GLN A 271 3.25 1.81 -21.66
CA GLN A 271 3.78 0.94 -20.59
C GLN A 271 3.10 1.22 -19.24
N VAL A 272 2.89 2.51 -18.92
CA VAL A 272 2.21 2.89 -17.66
C VAL A 272 0.73 2.54 -17.72
N ALA A 273 0.07 2.80 -18.85
CA ALA A 273 -1.33 2.44 -19.03
C ALA A 273 -1.57 0.92 -18.91
N GLN A 274 -0.70 0.11 -19.53
CA GLN A 274 -0.75 -1.36 -19.40
C GLN A 274 -0.51 -1.82 -17.96
N PHE A 275 0.44 -1.21 -17.27
CA PHE A 275 0.70 -1.53 -15.87
C PHE A 275 -0.48 -1.19 -14.96
N VAL A 276 -1.09 0.00 -15.11
CA VAL A 276 -2.27 0.41 -14.33
C VAL A 276 -3.45 -0.52 -14.60
N GLN A 277 -3.67 -0.90 -15.85
CA GLN A 277 -4.69 -1.89 -16.20
C GLN A 277 -4.40 -3.25 -15.53
N TYR A 278 -3.15 -3.72 -15.59
CA TYR A 278 -2.73 -4.94 -14.92
C TYR A 278 -2.91 -4.84 -13.41
N TYR A 279 -2.48 -3.72 -12.80
CA TYR A 279 -2.62 -3.46 -11.38
C TYR A 279 -4.07 -3.61 -10.92
N VAL A 280 -4.98 -2.87 -11.54
CA VAL A 280 -6.40 -2.87 -11.14
C VAL A 280 -7.05 -4.24 -11.35
N ASN A 281 -6.72 -4.94 -12.43
CA ASN A 281 -7.26 -6.28 -12.71
C ASN A 281 -6.77 -7.34 -11.73
N ASN A 282 -5.58 -7.17 -11.14
CA ASN A 282 -4.98 -8.12 -10.22
C ASN A 282 -4.99 -7.66 -8.77
N ALA A 283 -5.46 -6.43 -8.49
CA ALA A 283 -5.43 -5.84 -7.16
C ALA A 283 -6.19 -6.70 -6.14
N GLY A 284 -7.35 -7.24 -6.49
CA GLY A 284 -8.14 -8.08 -5.58
C GLY A 284 -7.41 -9.35 -5.14
N ALA A 285 -6.88 -10.12 -6.10
CA ALA A 285 -6.13 -11.34 -5.79
C ALA A 285 -4.82 -11.03 -5.04
N SER A 286 -4.12 -9.97 -5.45
CA SER A 286 -2.90 -9.54 -4.78
C SER A 286 -3.17 -9.02 -3.36
N ALA A 287 -4.25 -8.25 -3.15
CA ALA A 287 -4.67 -7.80 -1.83
C ALA A 287 -4.91 -8.97 -0.88
N THR A 288 -5.67 -9.97 -1.30
CA THR A 288 -5.90 -11.19 -0.50
C THR A 288 -4.58 -11.89 -0.16
N ARG A 289 -3.66 -12.00 -1.12
CA ARG A 289 -2.36 -12.66 -0.92
C ARG A 289 -1.48 -11.95 0.11
N VAL A 290 -1.56 -10.62 0.20
CA VAL A 290 -0.77 -9.83 1.16
C VAL A 290 -1.55 -9.48 2.44
N GLY A 291 -2.73 -10.11 2.65
CA GLY A 291 -3.49 -9.97 3.88
C GLY A 291 -4.41 -8.74 3.95
N TYR A 292 -4.68 -8.08 2.82
CA TYR A 292 -5.64 -6.98 2.76
C TYR A 292 -7.01 -7.44 2.29
N VAL A 293 -8.03 -6.63 2.57
CA VAL A 293 -9.41 -6.89 2.16
C VAL A 293 -9.63 -6.32 0.75
N PRO A 294 -9.96 -7.17 -0.25
CA PRO A 294 -10.19 -6.70 -1.62
C PRO A 294 -11.45 -5.85 -1.72
N LEU A 295 -11.48 -4.94 -2.69
CA LEU A 295 -12.70 -4.26 -3.08
C LEU A 295 -13.63 -5.21 -3.85
N PRO A 296 -14.96 -4.90 -3.90
CA PRO A 296 -15.87 -5.58 -4.81
C PRO A 296 -15.41 -5.47 -6.27
N ALA A 297 -15.66 -6.52 -7.07
CA ALA A 297 -15.25 -6.55 -8.49
C ALA A 297 -15.81 -5.37 -9.30
N SER A 298 -17.03 -4.93 -9.00
CA SER A 298 -17.67 -3.75 -9.63
C SER A 298 -16.90 -2.46 -9.38
N ALA A 299 -16.26 -2.33 -8.21
CA ALA A 299 -15.41 -1.18 -7.89
C ALA A 299 -14.15 -1.15 -8.76
N TYR A 300 -13.44 -2.26 -8.88
CA TYR A 300 -12.27 -2.35 -9.76
C TYR A 300 -12.63 -2.00 -11.21
N ALA A 301 -13.75 -2.52 -11.74
CA ALA A 301 -14.22 -2.20 -13.09
C ALA A 301 -14.47 -0.70 -13.26
N THR A 302 -15.11 -0.05 -12.29
CA THR A 302 -15.37 1.39 -12.30
C THR A 302 -14.07 2.21 -12.28
N TYR A 303 -13.12 1.86 -11.40
CA TYR A 303 -11.86 2.59 -11.31
C TYR A 303 -10.93 2.34 -12.50
N LEU A 304 -10.99 1.16 -13.12
CA LEU A 304 -10.31 0.91 -14.39
C LEU A 304 -10.85 1.82 -15.50
N GLN A 305 -12.17 1.96 -15.60
CA GLN A 305 -12.79 2.90 -16.57
C GLN A 305 -12.37 4.36 -16.30
N ARG A 306 -12.33 4.77 -15.01
CA ARG A 306 -11.85 6.12 -14.63
C ARG A 306 -10.40 6.34 -15.07
N ALA A 307 -9.53 5.36 -14.88
CA ALA A 307 -8.14 5.43 -15.32
C ALA A 307 -8.02 5.50 -16.85
N GLN A 308 -8.74 4.65 -17.59
CA GLN A 308 -8.75 4.64 -19.06
C GLN A 308 -9.27 5.96 -19.64
N ARG A 309 -10.31 6.55 -19.03
CA ARG A 309 -10.86 7.85 -19.42
C ARG A 309 -10.07 9.02 -18.84
N ARG A 310 -9.02 8.77 -18.04
CA ARG A 310 -8.20 9.78 -17.35
C ARG A 310 -9.05 10.77 -16.56
N GLN A 311 -10.04 10.26 -15.83
CA GLN A 311 -10.90 11.09 -14.99
C GLN A 311 -10.10 11.59 -13.79
N VAL A 312 -9.81 12.89 -13.81
CA VAL A 312 -8.93 13.55 -12.83
C VAL A 312 -9.63 13.85 -11.52
N GLY A 313 -8.85 13.81 -10.43
CA GLY A 313 -9.26 14.30 -9.11
C GLY A 313 -9.39 13.21 -8.07
N THR A 314 -9.85 13.63 -6.91
CA THR A 314 -10.13 12.80 -5.73
C THR A 314 -11.60 12.84 -5.35
N ALA A 315 -12.11 11.74 -4.81
CA ALA A 315 -13.46 11.66 -4.26
C ALA A 315 -13.59 12.31 -2.85
N PHE A 316 -12.47 12.72 -2.26
CA PHE A 316 -12.42 13.16 -0.86
C PHE A 316 -12.24 14.67 -0.68
N GLY A 317 -11.82 15.41 -1.72
CA GLY A 317 -11.62 16.85 -1.64
C GLY A 317 -10.62 17.30 -0.58
N GLY A 318 -9.62 16.46 -0.27
CA GLY A 318 -8.62 16.73 0.77
C GLY A 318 -9.00 16.25 2.17
N ARG A 319 -10.14 15.58 2.36
CA ARG A 319 -10.65 15.08 3.64
C ARG A 319 -10.25 13.63 3.88
N GLN A 320 -10.32 13.19 5.13
CA GLN A 320 -10.07 11.80 5.52
C GLN A 320 -11.17 10.84 5.02
N ALA A 321 -10.79 9.57 4.83
CA ALA A 321 -11.67 8.49 4.36
C ALA A 321 -12.24 7.66 5.53
N ILE A 322 -12.76 8.29 6.58
CA ILE A 322 -13.25 7.58 7.76
C ILE A 322 -14.71 7.15 7.53
N GLY A 323 -15.01 5.86 7.76
CA GLY A 323 -16.36 5.31 7.72
C GLY A 323 -17.09 5.41 6.38
N ILE A 324 -16.34 5.54 5.26
CA ILE A 324 -16.93 5.61 3.92
C ILE A 324 -17.05 4.21 3.32
N THR A 325 -18.22 3.88 2.78
CA THR A 325 -18.43 2.64 2.01
C THR A 325 -17.90 2.78 0.58
N ILE A 326 -17.67 1.65 -0.08
CA ILE A 326 -17.19 1.67 -1.47
C ILE A 326 -18.28 2.25 -2.43
N GLU A 327 -19.55 1.99 -2.16
CA GLU A 327 -20.68 2.52 -2.94
C GLU A 327 -20.72 4.04 -2.84
N GLN A 328 -20.57 4.58 -1.63
CA GLN A 328 -20.47 6.02 -1.40
C GLN A 328 -19.27 6.63 -2.11
N LEU A 329 -18.11 5.93 -2.09
CA LEU A 329 -16.90 6.38 -2.75
C LEU A 329 -17.05 6.44 -4.28
N ILE A 330 -17.67 5.41 -4.88
CA ILE A 330 -17.90 5.34 -6.32
C ILE A 330 -18.89 6.44 -6.77
N ALA A 331 -19.91 6.72 -5.96
CA ALA A 331 -20.92 7.72 -6.27
C ALA A 331 -20.42 9.17 -6.15
N ARG A 332 -19.31 9.42 -5.44
CA ARG A 332 -18.78 10.77 -5.26
C ARG A 332 -18.24 11.36 -6.56
N ARG A 333 -18.52 12.66 -6.73
CA ARG A 333 -17.90 13.46 -7.78
C ARG A 333 -16.41 13.67 -7.49
N LEU A 334 -15.58 13.51 -8.51
CA LEU A 334 -14.15 13.79 -8.41
C LEU A 334 -13.91 15.31 -8.48
N VAL A 335 -12.98 15.79 -7.66
CA VAL A 335 -12.59 17.20 -7.61
C VAL A 335 -11.06 17.34 -7.64
N MET A 336 -10.57 18.40 -8.28
CA MET A 336 -9.14 18.74 -8.34
C MET A 336 -8.78 19.87 -7.35
N THR A 337 -9.77 20.57 -6.84
CA THR A 337 -9.61 21.60 -5.81
C THR A 337 -10.19 21.13 -4.49
N PRO A 338 -9.65 21.55 -3.36
CA PRO A 338 -10.23 21.27 -2.05
C PRO A 338 -11.70 21.72 -1.99
N THR A 339 -12.56 20.88 -1.44
CA THR A 339 -13.93 21.28 -1.12
C THR A 339 -13.92 22.11 0.15
N SER A 340 -14.57 23.28 0.13
CA SER A 340 -14.80 24.06 1.34
C SER A 340 -15.52 23.21 2.39
N SER A 341 -15.17 23.37 3.65
CA SER A 341 -15.96 22.83 4.75
C SER A 341 -17.31 23.57 4.77
N ASP A 342 -18.38 22.85 4.51
CA ASP A 342 -19.70 23.22 5.01
C ASP A 342 -19.82 22.83 6.46
#